data_92e21b72812280a50a82b73c055d7755
#
_entry.id   92e21b72812280a50a82b73c055d7755
#
_cell.length_a   1.000
_cell.length_b   1.000
_cell.length_c   1.000
_cell.angle_alpha   90.00
_cell.angle_beta   90.00
_cell.angle_gamma   90.00
#
_symmetry.space_group_name_H-M   'P 1'
#
loop_
_entity.id
_entity.type
_entity.pdbx_description
1 polymer ?
#
loop_
_entity_poly.entity_id
_entity_poly.type
_entity_poly.pdbx_seq_one_letter_code
_entity_poly.pdbx_strand_id
1 'polypeptide(L)'
;DQTRTFAEELVALGHPEWEGRMSGTVEEANTSAYIAGQFEAMGLSVTEHTYQVPMHHVNAEPSLRICIQGLGGNSPCEGFGALGSQIIQFQHRIDYVIQGFSGQSAYTFDQDVQVTDLGNGTDDALWASAAGTIGYVRSGASLGGNTGLFSKAAENNLAGLIFANKDANCGQIEANDCVPIFKGSRVNEVAEANGGTIPTELPFIAMSKDAGELLEQSIFNATGPQGVLEMLIDVTNDEERTIYVPCGEIRGRSSEVIIVGGQHDWVYHG
;
A
#
# COMPACT_ATOMS: atom_id res chain seq x y z
N ASP A 1 24.11 23.65 -6.61
CA ASP A 1 23.05 23.75 -7.62
C ASP A 1 21.72 23.96 -6.94
N GLN A 2 21.06 25.08 -7.24
CA GLN A 2 19.83 25.52 -6.56
C GLN A 2 18.70 24.48 -6.67
N THR A 3 18.57 23.81 -7.80
CA THR A 3 17.56 22.76 -7.99
C THR A 3 17.77 21.60 -7.02
N ARG A 4 19.02 21.21 -6.82
CA ARG A 4 19.36 20.16 -5.85
C ARG A 4 19.04 20.60 -4.42
N THR A 5 19.34 21.83 -4.06
CA THR A 5 19.01 22.37 -2.73
C THR A 5 17.50 22.32 -2.47
N PHE A 6 16.67 22.74 -3.44
CA PHE A 6 15.22 22.64 -3.31
C PHE A 6 14.74 21.20 -3.16
N ALA A 7 15.32 20.27 -3.89
CA ALA A 7 14.96 18.84 -3.77
C ALA A 7 15.32 18.30 -2.38
N GLU A 8 16.52 18.62 -1.86
CA GLU A 8 16.96 18.22 -0.52
C GLU A 8 16.05 18.84 0.58
N GLU A 9 15.66 20.11 0.43
CA GLU A 9 14.74 20.77 1.35
C GLU A 9 13.33 20.16 1.32
N LEU A 10 12.81 19.78 0.14
CA LEU A 10 11.53 19.08 0.01
C LEU A 10 11.56 17.68 0.64
N VAL A 11 12.65 16.93 0.47
CA VAL A 11 12.82 15.62 1.12
C VAL A 11 12.82 15.77 2.64
N ALA A 12 13.48 16.78 3.18
CA ALA A 12 13.55 17.04 4.61
C ALA A 12 12.20 17.41 5.26
N LEU A 13 11.17 17.76 4.46
CA LEU A 13 9.81 17.99 4.93
C LEU A 13 8.97 16.72 5.04
N GLY A 14 9.50 15.58 4.58
CA GLY A 14 8.83 14.30 4.68
C GLY A 14 8.73 13.78 6.12
N HIS A 15 7.94 12.73 6.30
CA HIS A 15 7.76 12.09 7.59
C HIS A 15 9.12 11.60 8.14
N PRO A 16 9.41 11.78 9.44
CA PRO A 16 10.74 11.51 9.99
C PRO A 16 11.19 10.05 9.91
N GLU A 17 10.26 9.10 9.80
CA GLU A 17 10.59 7.67 9.71
C GLU A 17 10.52 7.13 8.28
N TRP A 18 9.58 7.57 7.47
CA TRP A 18 9.34 7.04 6.13
C TRP A 18 9.45 8.05 5.01
N GLU A 19 9.87 9.27 5.31
CA GLU A 19 10.22 10.31 4.36
C GLU A 19 9.10 10.73 3.38
N GLY A 20 7.92 10.12 3.49
CA GLY A 20 6.78 10.40 2.62
C GLY A 20 6.08 11.73 2.95
N ARG A 21 5.40 12.27 1.94
CA ARG A 21 4.56 13.49 2.01
C ARG A 21 3.23 13.18 1.32
N MET A 22 2.52 12.17 1.83
CA MET A 22 1.29 11.72 1.21
C MET A 22 0.23 12.83 1.27
N SER A 23 -0.53 12.99 0.21
CA SER A 23 -1.64 13.95 0.13
C SER A 23 -2.56 13.85 1.35
N GLY A 24 -2.94 15.01 1.92
CA GLY A 24 -3.78 15.10 3.11
C GLY A 24 -3.08 14.85 4.45
N THR A 25 -1.73 14.73 4.46
CA THR A 25 -0.93 14.66 5.69
C THR A 25 -0.38 16.03 6.08
N VAL A 26 0.13 16.15 7.31
CA VAL A 26 0.78 17.39 7.77
C VAL A 26 2.06 17.67 6.99
N GLU A 27 2.77 16.65 6.54
CA GLU A 27 3.98 16.76 5.72
C GLU A 27 3.66 17.35 4.34
N GLU A 28 2.54 16.95 3.73
CA GLU A 28 2.07 17.54 2.47
C GLU A 28 1.70 19.03 2.67
N ALA A 29 0.95 19.35 3.72
CA ALA A 29 0.59 20.74 4.03
C ALA A 29 1.82 21.61 4.28
N ASN A 30 2.83 21.11 5.01
CA ASN A 30 4.10 21.82 5.22
C ASN A 30 4.87 22.02 3.92
N THR A 31 4.85 21.02 3.05
CA THR A 31 5.48 21.08 1.72
C THR A 31 4.80 22.13 0.84
N SER A 32 3.47 22.16 0.84
CA SER A 32 2.71 23.19 0.13
C SER A 32 3.06 24.62 0.62
N ALA A 33 3.09 24.81 1.94
CA ALA A 33 3.46 26.09 2.54
C ALA A 33 4.90 26.50 2.19
N TYR A 34 5.84 25.55 2.18
CA TYR A 34 7.22 25.80 1.75
C TYR A 34 7.26 26.26 0.29
N ILE A 35 6.58 25.56 -0.63
CA ILE A 35 6.52 25.91 -2.06
C ILE A 35 5.89 27.28 -2.25
N ALA A 36 4.80 27.58 -1.55
CA ALA A 36 4.16 28.91 -1.57
C ALA A 36 5.15 30.01 -1.17
N GLY A 37 5.89 29.80 -0.07
CA GLY A 37 6.93 30.75 0.37
C GLY A 37 8.07 30.93 -0.64
N GLN A 38 8.48 29.88 -1.33
CA GLN A 38 9.47 29.99 -2.41
C GLN A 38 8.94 30.80 -3.60
N PHE A 39 7.69 30.61 -3.98
CA PHE A 39 7.06 31.41 -5.02
C PHE A 39 6.98 32.88 -4.66
N GLU A 40 6.61 33.21 -3.43
CA GLU A 40 6.62 34.59 -2.92
C GLU A 40 8.03 35.20 -2.94
N ALA A 41 9.03 34.43 -2.48
CA ALA A 41 10.42 34.87 -2.50
C ALA A 41 10.97 35.14 -3.92
N MET A 42 10.44 34.46 -4.92
CA MET A 42 10.71 34.68 -6.34
C MET A 42 9.90 35.84 -6.92
N GLY A 43 9.02 36.48 -6.16
CA GLY A 43 8.20 37.62 -6.59
C GLY A 43 6.94 37.24 -7.36
N LEU A 44 6.48 35.99 -7.25
CA LEU A 44 5.21 35.57 -7.84
C LEU A 44 4.05 36.00 -6.93
N SER A 45 2.89 36.25 -7.55
CA SER A 45 1.62 36.35 -6.83
C SER A 45 1.12 34.96 -6.49
N VAL A 46 1.01 34.64 -5.21
CA VAL A 46 0.66 33.28 -4.77
C VAL A 46 -0.82 33.17 -4.43
N THR A 47 -1.42 32.08 -4.89
CA THR A 47 -2.77 31.64 -4.49
C THR A 47 -2.69 30.18 -4.09
N GLU A 48 -3.20 29.83 -2.91
CA GLU A 48 -3.32 28.45 -2.48
C GLU A 48 -4.75 27.96 -2.73
N HIS A 49 -4.88 26.92 -3.53
CA HIS A 49 -6.15 26.23 -3.74
C HIS A 49 -6.23 25.02 -2.82
N THR A 50 -7.40 24.77 -2.25
CA THR A 50 -7.65 23.62 -1.38
C THR A 50 -8.77 22.75 -1.95
N TYR A 51 -8.62 21.44 -1.80
CA TYR A 51 -9.61 20.48 -2.23
C TYR A 51 -9.84 19.45 -1.13
N GLN A 52 -11.09 18.98 -0.99
CA GLN A 52 -11.41 17.85 -0.15
C GLN A 52 -11.36 16.59 -1.00
N VAL A 53 -10.58 15.61 -0.57
CA VAL A 53 -10.41 14.35 -1.29
C VAL A 53 -10.50 13.17 -0.31
N PRO A 54 -11.08 12.04 -0.73
CA PRO A 54 -11.05 10.84 0.08
C PRO A 54 -9.61 10.34 0.21
N MET A 55 -9.17 10.10 1.43
CA MET A 55 -7.80 9.65 1.72
C MET A 55 -7.81 8.45 2.66
N HIS A 56 -6.80 7.63 2.45
CA HIS A 56 -6.48 6.48 3.27
C HIS A 56 -5.44 6.83 4.33
N HIS A 57 -5.58 6.29 5.54
CA HIS A 57 -4.65 6.50 6.64
C HIS A 57 -4.37 5.18 7.39
N VAL A 58 -3.09 4.93 7.69
CA VAL A 58 -2.65 3.82 8.54
C VAL A 58 -2.53 4.34 9.97
N ASN A 59 -3.36 3.81 10.88
CA ASN A 59 -3.49 4.32 12.25
C ASN A 59 -2.39 3.79 13.18
N ALA A 60 -1.92 2.57 12.91
CA ALA A 60 -0.89 1.91 13.72
C ALA A 60 0.04 1.09 12.83
N GLU A 61 1.26 0.84 13.30
CA GLU A 61 2.20 -0.03 12.58
C GLU A 61 1.58 -1.42 12.40
N PRO A 62 1.40 -1.89 11.15
CA PRO A 62 0.76 -3.16 10.88
C PRO A 62 1.67 -4.34 11.21
N SER A 63 1.08 -5.50 11.47
CA SER A 63 1.81 -6.76 11.65
C SER A 63 1.42 -7.77 10.58
N LEU A 64 2.42 -8.34 9.94
CA LEU A 64 2.28 -9.49 9.04
C LEU A 64 3.28 -10.55 9.47
N ARG A 65 2.77 -11.69 9.95
CA ARG A 65 3.60 -12.78 10.45
C ARG A 65 3.09 -14.14 9.93
N ILE A 66 4.01 -15.08 9.79
CA ILE A 66 3.68 -16.49 9.56
C ILE A 66 4.26 -17.31 10.69
N CYS A 67 3.46 -18.18 11.26
CA CYS A 67 3.91 -19.21 12.17
C CYS A 67 3.96 -20.55 11.47
N ILE A 68 5.14 -21.14 11.36
CA ILE A 68 5.34 -22.51 10.91
C ILE A 68 5.33 -23.40 12.16
N GLN A 69 4.32 -24.25 12.28
CA GLN A 69 4.20 -25.16 13.42
C GLN A 69 5.32 -26.21 13.40
N GLY A 70 5.89 -26.54 14.58
CA GLY A 70 6.91 -27.58 14.71
C GLY A 70 6.37 -28.98 14.38
N LEU A 71 7.28 -29.92 14.12
CA LEU A 71 6.98 -31.33 13.85
C LEU A 71 6.24 -31.97 15.03
N GLY A 72 4.93 -31.94 15.01
CA GLY A 72 4.05 -32.44 16.09
C GLY A 72 2.62 -31.96 15.95
N GLY A 73 2.36 -31.08 15.01
CA GLY A 73 1.01 -30.78 14.47
C GLY A 73 0.07 -29.97 15.37
N ASN A 74 0.38 -29.77 16.66
CA ASN A 74 -0.50 -29.09 17.61
C ASN A 74 0.25 -28.09 18.52
N SER A 75 1.43 -27.64 18.15
CA SER A 75 2.12 -26.61 18.94
C SER A 75 1.51 -25.24 18.65
N PRO A 76 1.02 -24.51 19.66
CA PRO A 76 0.51 -23.16 19.44
C PRO A 76 1.63 -22.26 18.92
N CYS A 77 1.27 -21.29 18.10
CA CYS A 77 2.20 -20.33 17.54
C CYS A 77 2.66 -19.29 18.56
N GLU A 78 1.90 -19.11 19.63
CA GLU A 78 2.22 -18.21 20.76
C GLU A 78 1.94 -18.90 22.10
N GLY A 79 2.62 -18.42 23.16
CA GLY A 79 2.41 -18.89 24.52
C GLY A 79 3.26 -20.07 24.95
N PHE A 80 2.84 -20.71 26.04
CA PHE A 80 3.56 -21.78 26.74
C PHE A 80 3.39 -23.12 26.02
N GLY A 81 4.01 -23.33 24.94
CA GLY A 81 3.89 -24.52 24.09
C GLY A 81 4.40 -24.28 22.69
N ALA A 82 4.79 -23.05 22.38
CA ALA A 82 5.38 -22.65 21.12
C ALA A 82 6.77 -23.24 20.82
N LEU A 83 7.23 -24.19 21.66
CA LEU A 83 8.51 -24.86 21.49
C LEU A 83 8.54 -25.65 20.19
N GLY A 84 9.43 -25.23 19.28
CA GLY A 84 9.58 -25.82 17.95
C GLY A 84 8.79 -25.13 16.83
N SER A 85 8.01 -24.10 17.14
CA SER A 85 7.41 -23.26 16.12
C SER A 85 8.39 -22.16 15.68
N GLN A 86 8.36 -21.83 14.40
CA GLN A 86 9.15 -20.75 13.82
C GLN A 86 8.21 -19.61 13.41
N ILE A 87 8.47 -18.40 13.90
CA ILE A 87 7.75 -17.21 13.48
C ILE A 87 8.61 -16.47 12.46
N ILE A 88 8.06 -16.20 11.29
CA ILE A 88 8.61 -15.32 10.27
C ILE A 88 7.82 -14.01 10.37
N GLN A 89 8.52 -12.90 10.58
CA GLN A 89 7.93 -11.57 10.63
C GLN A 89 8.38 -10.79 9.40
N PHE A 90 7.43 -10.18 8.71
CA PHE A 90 7.67 -9.27 7.60
C PHE A 90 7.66 -7.84 8.08
N GLN A 91 8.57 -7.03 7.54
CA GLN A 91 8.69 -5.61 7.88
C GLN A 91 7.84 -4.76 6.94
N HIS A 92 6.97 -3.95 7.53
CA HIS A 92 6.21 -2.95 6.76
C HIS A 92 7.17 -1.99 6.05
N ARG A 93 6.84 -1.64 4.79
CA ARG A 93 7.61 -0.78 3.87
C ARG A 93 8.91 -1.38 3.31
N ILE A 94 9.37 -2.50 3.85
CA ILE A 94 10.52 -3.25 3.33
C ILE A 94 10.05 -4.51 2.62
N ASP A 95 9.32 -5.36 3.32
CA ASP A 95 8.82 -6.62 2.80
C ASP A 95 7.42 -6.50 2.20
N TYR A 96 6.59 -5.61 2.75
CA TYR A 96 5.24 -5.34 2.28
C TYR A 96 4.81 -3.90 2.54
N VAL A 97 3.80 -3.45 1.79
CA VAL A 97 3.08 -2.18 2.00
C VAL A 97 1.58 -2.40 1.92
N ILE A 98 0.83 -1.67 2.74
CA ILE A 98 -0.63 -1.60 2.65
C ILE A 98 -0.98 -0.78 1.42
N GLN A 99 -1.89 -1.27 0.59
CA GLN A 99 -2.35 -0.54 -0.59
C GLN A 99 -3.38 0.54 -0.23
N GLY A 100 -3.42 1.61 -1.01
CA GLY A 100 -4.37 2.69 -0.78
C GLY A 100 -5.82 2.21 -0.78
N PHE A 101 -6.59 2.64 0.20
CA PHE A 101 -7.97 2.25 0.47
C PHE A 101 -8.16 0.77 0.84
N SER A 102 -7.10 0.12 1.29
CA SER A 102 -7.20 -1.19 1.94
C SER A 102 -8.19 -1.14 3.11
N GLY A 103 -8.90 -2.23 3.33
CA GLY A 103 -9.64 -2.45 4.57
C GLY A 103 -8.73 -2.82 5.74
N GLN A 104 -9.30 -2.85 6.93
CA GLN A 104 -8.64 -3.32 8.15
C GLN A 104 -8.67 -4.85 8.25
N SER A 105 -7.81 -5.41 9.13
CA SER A 105 -7.86 -6.82 9.52
C SER A 105 -7.38 -7.02 10.95
N ALA A 106 -7.88 -8.10 11.57
CA ALA A 106 -7.48 -8.53 12.91
C ALA A 106 -7.27 -10.05 12.95
N TYR A 107 -6.71 -10.63 11.88
CA TYR A 107 -6.47 -12.06 11.79
C TYR A 107 -5.28 -12.45 12.66
N THR A 108 -5.53 -13.24 13.68
CA THR A 108 -4.52 -13.81 14.58
C THR A 108 -4.26 -15.29 14.21
N PHE A 109 -3.17 -15.84 14.71
CA PHE A 109 -2.84 -17.25 14.47
C PHE A 109 -3.94 -18.22 14.92
N ASP A 110 -4.71 -17.89 15.95
CA ASP A 110 -5.77 -18.77 16.47
C ASP A 110 -6.99 -18.86 15.54
N GLN A 111 -7.16 -17.91 14.64
CA GLN A 111 -8.27 -17.90 13.69
C GLN A 111 -8.01 -18.77 12.47
N ASP A 112 -6.76 -19.17 12.24
CA ASP A 112 -6.32 -20.03 11.13
C ASP A 112 -6.94 -19.62 9.79
N VAL A 113 -6.86 -18.31 9.48
CA VAL A 113 -7.40 -17.81 8.22
C VAL A 113 -6.67 -18.43 7.04
N GLN A 114 -7.43 -19.04 6.15
CA GLN A 114 -6.86 -19.76 5.02
C GLN A 114 -6.37 -18.81 3.94
N VAL A 115 -5.25 -19.15 3.31
CA VAL A 115 -4.72 -18.43 2.15
C VAL A 115 -4.90 -19.28 0.90
N THR A 116 -5.50 -18.71 -0.14
CA THR A 116 -5.73 -19.40 -1.41
C THR A 116 -4.79 -18.88 -2.49
N ASP A 117 -4.06 -19.79 -3.13
CA ASP A 117 -3.21 -19.46 -4.28
C ASP A 117 -4.08 -19.18 -5.52
N LEU A 118 -4.09 -17.92 -5.95
CA LEU A 118 -4.80 -17.46 -7.15
C LEU A 118 -3.90 -17.42 -8.39
N GLY A 119 -2.67 -17.94 -8.29
CA GLY A 119 -1.70 -17.94 -9.36
C GLY A 119 -1.36 -16.54 -9.85
N ASN A 120 -1.52 -16.29 -11.14
CA ASN A 120 -1.39 -14.95 -11.73
C ASN A 120 -2.70 -14.13 -11.72
N GLY A 121 -3.74 -14.63 -11.07
CA GLY A 121 -5.03 -13.97 -10.93
C GLY A 121 -5.95 -14.04 -12.17
N THR A 122 -5.60 -14.77 -13.22
CA THR A 122 -6.39 -14.80 -14.47
C THR A 122 -7.48 -15.88 -14.51
N ASP A 123 -7.48 -16.82 -13.58
CA ASP A 123 -8.46 -17.90 -13.52
C ASP A 123 -9.65 -17.52 -12.63
N ASP A 124 -10.79 -17.26 -13.25
CA ASP A 124 -12.03 -16.88 -12.55
C ASP A 124 -12.56 -17.98 -11.62
N ALA A 125 -12.28 -19.25 -11.92
CA ALA A 125 -12.72 -20.35 -11.06
C ALA A 125 -11.96 -20.36 -9.73
N LEU A 126 -10.67 -19.99 -9.72
CA LEU A 126 -9.90 -19.86 -8.50
C LEU A 126 -10.45 -18.70 -7.63
N TRP A 127 -10.76 -17.57 -8.22
CA TRP A 127 -11.37 -16.45 -7.49
C TRP A 127 -12.70 -16.85 -6.85
N ALA A 128 -13.59 -17.48 -7.62
CA ALA A 128 -14.88 -17.91 -7.10
C ALA A 128 -14.77 -18.94 -5.96
N SER A 129 -13.72 -19.75 -5.94
CA SER A 129 -13.48 -20.73 -4.88
C SER A 129 -12.82 -20.17 -3.62
N ALA A 130 -12.29 -18.94 -3.69
CA ALA A 130 -11.52 -18.30 -2.62
C ALA A 130 -12.37 -17.46 -1.65
N ALA A 131 -13.69 -17.47 -1.78
CA ALA A 131 -14.57 -16.71 -0.89
C ALA A 131 -14.28 -17.01 0.59
N GLY A 132 -14.13 -15.96 1.41
CA GLY A 132 -13.82 -16.07 2.83
C GLY A 132 -12.35 -16.42 3.15
N THR A 133 -11.47 -16.50 2.15
CA THR A 133 -10.03 -16.72 2.33
C THR A 133 -9.22 -15.48 1.94
N ILE A 134 -7.96 -15.42 2.33
CA ILE A 134 -7.02 -14.42 1.82
C ILE A 134 -6.49 -14.93 0.48
N GLY A 135 -6.73 -14.15 -0.60
CA GLY A 135 -6.20 -14.49 -1.92
C GLY A 135 -4.72 -14.09 -2.02
N TYR A 136 -3.89 -14.98 -2.54
CA TYR A 136 -2.50 -14.70 -2.88
C TYR A 136 -2.30 -14.69 -4.40
N VAL A 137 -1.85 -13.56 -4.95
CA VAL A 137 -1.67 -13.37 -6.39
C VAL A 137 -0.21 -13.05 -6.70
N ARG A 138 0.36 -13.77 -7.66
CA ARG A 138 1.69 -13.45 -8.22
C ARG A 138 1.54 -12.54 -9.42
N SER A 139 1.82 -11.26 -9.23
CA SER A 139 1.94 -10.31 -10.33
C SER A 139 0.78 -10.26 -11.34
N GLY A 140 -0.40 -9.93 -10.88
CA GLY A 140 -1.60 -9.76 -11.71
C GLY A 140 -1.65 -8.49 -12.58
N ALA A 141 -0.55 -8.10 -13.21
CA ALA A 141 -0.48 -6.86 -14.02
C ALA A 141 -1.51 -6.80 -15.18
N SER A 142 -2.05 -7.92 -15.60
CA SER A 142 -3.05 -8.02 -16.68
C SER A 142 -4.49 -7.74 -16.25
N LEU A 143 -4.77 -7.57 -14.95
CA LEU A 143 -6.14 -7.45 -14.43
C LEU A 143 -6.58 -6.00 -14.16
N GLY A 144 -6.03 -5.02 -14.84
CA GLY A 144 -6.35 -3.61 -14.58
C GLY A 144 -5.55 -3.01 -13.41
N GLY A 145 -4.42 -3.63 -13.05
CA GLY A 145 -3.56 -3.19 -11.95
C GLY A 145 -4.19 -3.43 -10.57
N ASN A 146 -3.78 -2.66 -9.59
CA ASN A 146 -4.24 -2.81 -8.20
C ASN A 146 -5.75 -2.63 -8.03
N THR A 147 -6.35 -1.67 -8.74
CA THR A 147 -7.79 -1.45 -8.70
C THR A 147 -8.55 -2.69 -9.17
N GLY A 148 -8.16 -3.28 -10.29
CA GLY A 148 -8.83 -4.47 -10.82
C GLY A 148 -8.68 -5.68 -9.91
N LEU A 149 -7.51 -5.87 -9.29
CA LEU A 149 -7.28 -6.93 -8.30
C LEU A 149 -8.17 -6.73 -7.06
N PHE A 150 -8.23 -5.50 -6.55
CA PHE A 150 -9.02 -5.18 -5.35
C PHE A 150 -10.52 -5.32 -5.63
N SER A 151 -11.01 -4.81 -6.76
CA SER A 151 -12.40 -4.97 -7.18
C SER A 151 -12.77 -6.46 -7.30
N LYS A 152 -11.91 -7.27 -7.93
CA LYS A 152 -12.15 -8.71 -8.08
C LYS A 152 -12.17 -9.45 -6.74
N ALA A 153 -11.33 -9.05 -5.79
CA ALA A 153 -11.37 -9.59 -4.43
C ALA A 153 -12.69 -9.25 -3.72
N ALA A 154 -13.17 -8.01 -3.85
CA ALA A 154 -14.45 -7.59 -3.30
C ALA A 154 -15.64 -8.33 -3.93
N GLU A 155 -15.69 -8.42 -5.26
CA GLU A 155 -16.74 -9.15 -6.00
C GLU A 155 -16.83 -10.62 -5.61
N ASN A 156 -15.71 -11.25 -5.26
CA ASN A 156 -15.64 -12.67 -4.87
C ASN A 156 -15.68 -12.87 -3.35
N ASN A 157 -15.92 -11.83 -2.56
CA ASN A 157 -16.03 -11.88 -1.08
C ASN A 157 -14.80 -12.52 -0.41
N LEU A 158 -13.60 -12.16 -0.85
CA LEU A 158 -12.38 -12.58 -0.19
C LEU A 158 -12.26 -11.95 1.20
N ALA A 159 -11.57 -12.64 2.11
CA ALA A 159 -11.23 -12.12 3.44
C ALA A 159 -10.04 -11.16 3.41
N GLY A 160 -9.27 -11.15 2.32
CA GLY A 160 -8.13 -10.26 2.11
C GLY A 160 -7.43 -10.56 0.80
N LEU A 161 -6.47 -9.71 0.43
CA LEU A 161 -5.70 -9.88 -0.80
C LEU A 161 -4.22 -9.57 -0.56
N ILE A 162 -3.36 -10.49 -0.96
CA ILE A 162 -1.91 -10.35 -0.98
C ILE A 162 -1.45 -10.40 -2.43
N PHE A 163 -0.75 -9.37 -2.86
CA PHE A 163 -0.14 -9.29 -4.18
C PHE A 163 1.39 -9.31 -4.05
N ALA A 164 2.06 -10.26 -4.69
CA ALA A 164 3.51 -10.35 -4.68
C ALA A 164 4.11 -9.86 -6.01
N ASN A 165 5.19 -9.09 -5.94
CA ASN A 165 5.92 -8.64 -7.12
C ASN A 165 6.55 -9.82 -7.86
N LYS A 166 6.73 -9.70 -9.16
CA LYS A 166 7.50 -10.64 -9.97
C LYS A 166 8.75 -10.02 -10.58
N ASP A 167 9.57 -10.90 -11.16
CA ASP A 167 10.82 -10.53 -11.82
C ASP A 167 10.70 -9.42 -12.85
N ALA A 168 9.59 -9.35 -13.57
CA ALA A 168 9.38 -8.32 -14.57
C ALA A 168 9.35 -6.88 -14.03
N ASN A 169 9.07 -6.72 -12.73
CA ASN A 169 9.03 -5.42 -12.05
C ASN A 169 10.33 -5.12 -11.28
N CYS A 170 11.25 -6.07 -11.26
CA CYS A 170 12.55 -5.95 -10.60
C CYS A 170 13.58 -5.41 -11.57
N GLY A 171 14.61 -4.74 -11.09
CA GLY A 171 15.69 -4.20 -11.91
C GLY A 171 15.36 -2.90 -12.63
N GLN A 172 14.25 -2.25 -12.34
CA GLN A 172 13.95 -0.88 -12.76
C GLN A 172 14.53 0.17 -11.80
N ILE A 173 14.92 -0.26 -10.63
CA ILE A 173 15.53 0.56 -9.58
C ILE A 173 16.90 -0.05 -9.31
N GLU A 174 17.94 0.79 -9.23
CA GLU A 174 19.26 0.33 -8.84
C GLU A 174 19.20 -0.38 -7.49
N ALA A 175 19.81 -1.49 -7.37
CA ALA A 175 19.93 -2.30 -6.17
C ALA A 175 18.69 -3.05 -5.76
N ASN A 176 18.40 -4.07 -6.36
CA ASN A 176 17.73 -5.17 -5.83
C ASN A 176 16.31 -5.14 -5.77
N ASP A 177 15.83 -4.28 -6.60
CA ASP A 177 15.03 -4.71 -6.48
C ASP A 177 13.56 -4.89 -6.55
N CYS A 178 12.94 -5.71 -6.28
CA CYS A 178 11.58 -6.19 -6.16
C CYS A 178 10.93 -5.71 -4.86
N VAL A 179 11.14 -4.45 -4.54
CA VAL A 179 10.52 -3.82 -3.37
C VAL A 179 8.99 -3.79 -3.49
N PRO A 180 8.27 -3.77 -2.38
CA PRO A 180 6.82 -3.62 -2.41
C PRO A 180 6.44 -2.29 -3.07
N ILE A 181 5.43 -2.34 -3.95
CA ILE A 181 4.97 -1.16 -4.68
C ILE A 181 3.66 -0.68 -4.08
N PHE A 182 3.69 0.53 -3.52
CA PHE A 182 2.46 1.21 -3.13
C PHE A 182 1.73 1.75 -4.36
N LYS A 183 0.43 1.53 -4.42
CA LYS A 183 -0.47 2.21 -5.36
C LYS A 183 -1.81 2.48 -4.70
N GLY A 184 -2.36 3.66 -4.96
CA GLY A 184 -3.74 3.95 -4.68
C GLY A 184 -4.66 3.14 -5.61
N SER A 185 -5.81 2.73 -5.10
CA SER A 185 -6.88 2.17 -5.91
C SER A 185 -7.81 3.28 -6.38
N ARG A 186 -8.47 3.10 -7.53
CA ARG A 186 -9.53 3.99 -7.99
C ARG A 186 -10.79 3.73 -7.16
N VAL A 187 -10.98 4.56 -6.16
CA VAL A 187 -11.99 4.38 -5.09
C VAL A 187 -13.38 4.10 -5.64
N ASN A 188 -13.82 4.85 -6.65
CA ASN A 188 -15.16 4.69 -7.22
C ASN A 188 -15.37 3.30 -7.85
N GLU A 189 -14.35 2.77 -8.54
CA GLU A 189 -14.44 1.44 -9.17
C GLU A 189 -14.45 0.33 -8.11
N VAL A 190 -13.65 0.48 -7.04
CA VAL A 190 -13.66 -0.48 -5.93
C VAL A 190 -14.98 -0.43 -5.17
N ALA A 191 -15.50 0.77 -4.91
CA ALA A 191 -16.81 0.94 -4.27
C ALA A 191 -17.95 0.33 -5.11
N GLU A 192 -17.94 0.53 -6.43
CA GLU A 192 -18.93 -0.06 -7.34
C GLU A 192 -18.89 -1.60 -7.27
N ALA A 193 -17.70 -2.20 -7.30
CA ALA A 193 -17.50 -3.64 -7.17
C ALA A 193 -17.98 -4.19 -5.81
N ASN A 194 -17.95 -3.38 -4.76
CA ASN A 194 -18.40 -3.73 -3.40
C ASN A 194 -19.81 -3.21 -3.06
N GLY A 195 -20.66 -3.05 -4.06
CA GLY A 195 -22.05 -2.66 -3.85
C GLY A 195 -22.27 -1.18 -3.47
N GLY A 196 -21.35 -0.30 -3.80
CA GLY A 196 -21.44 1.15 -3.65
C GLY A 196 -20.64 1.75 -2.49
N THR A 197 -19.90 0.93 -1.73
CA THR A 197 -19.07 1.38 -0.59
C THR A 197 -17.66 0.84 -0.68
N ILE A 198 -16.69 1.58 -0.14
CA ILE A 198 -15.31 1.08 -0.02
C ILE A 198 -15.31 -0.09 0.97
N PRO A 199 -14.66 -1.23 0.65
CA PRO A 199 -14.54 -2.35 1.58
C PRO A 199 -13.80 -1.93 2.85
N THR A 200 -14.40 -2.12 4.02
CA THR A 200 -13.78 -1.78 5.32
C THR A 200 -13.01 -2.94 5.94
N GLU A 201 -13.32 -4.18 5.55
CA GLU A 201 -12.77 -5.42 6.12
C GLU A 201 -12.10 -6.30 5.04
N LEU A 202 -11.62 -5.69 3.97
CA LEU A 202 -10.87 -6.36 2.91
C LEU A 202 -9.45 -5.79 2.88
N PRO A 203 -8.51 -6.31 3.68
CA PRO A 203 -7.13 -5.87 3.66
C PRO A 203 -6.49 -6.19 2.30
N PHE A 204 -5.73 -5.24 1.78
CA PHE A 204 -4.98 -5.39 0.55
C PHE A 204 -3.53 -4.93 0.75
N ILE A 205 -2.59 -5.85 0.62
CA ILE A 205 -1.15 -5.58 0.73
C ILE A 205 -0.43 -5.98 -0.55
N ALA A 206 0.67 -5.26 -0.85
CA ALA A 206 1.64 -5.70 -1.84
C ALA A 206 2.94 -6.09 -1.13
N MET A 207 3.54 -7.19 -1.57
CA MET A 207 4.81 -7.71 -1.05
C MET A 207 5.94 -7.54 -2.06
N SER A 208 7.16 -7.39 -1.56
CA SER A 208 8.36 -7.55 -2.37
C SER A 208 8.42 -8.97 -2.93
N LYS A 209 9.23 -9.19 -3.95
CA LYS A 209 9.39 -10.51 -4.56
C LYS A 209 9.86 -11.53 -3.52
N ASP A 210 10.95 -11.23 -2.84
CA ASP A 210 11.60 -12.17 -1.92
C ASP A 210 10.69 -12.50 -0.73
N ALA A 211 9.99 -11.48 -0.19
CA ALA A 211 9.02 -11.69 0.88
C ALA A 211 7.81 -12.51 0.39
N GLY A 212 7.32 -12.26 -0.83
CA GLY A 212 6.25 -13.03 -1.44
C GLY A 212 6.64 -14.49 -1.68
N GLU A 213 7.85 -14.76 -2.18
CA GLU A 213 8.37 -16.12 -2.35
C GLU A 213 8.53 -16.85 -1.01
N LEU A 214 9.00 -16.15 0.03
CA LEU A 214 9.11 -16.70 1.39
C LEU A 214 7.73 -17.04 1.97
N LEU A 215 6.74 -16.17 1.80
CA LEU A 215 5.36 -16.42 2.20
C LEU A 215 4.80 -17.64 1.45
N GLU A 216 4.97 -17.70 0.14
CA GLU A 216 4.50 -18.80 -0.69
C GLU A 216 5.09 -20.14 -0.25
N GLN A 217 6.41 -20.21 -0.04
CA GLN A 217 7.09 -21.42 0.43
C GLN A 217 6.63 -21.85 1.82
N SER A 218 6.26 -20.89 2.66
CA SER A 218 5.84 -21.17 4.04
C SER A 218 4.40 -21.64 4.14
N ILE A 219 3.50 -21.10 3.31
CA ILE A 219 2.06 -21.43 3.36
C ILE A 219 1.69 -22.58 2.43
N PHE A 220 2.22 -22.60 1.20
CA PHE A 220 1.85 -23.61 0.20
C PHE A 220 2.80 -24.79 0.13
N ASN A 221 3.62 -25.01 1.14
CA ASN A 221 4.56 -26.11 1.19
C ASN A 221 3.81 -27.47 1.22
N ALA A 222 3.83 -28.20 0.10
CA ALA A 222 3.17 -29.50 -0.03
C ALA A 222 3.83 -30.63 0.78
N THR A 223 5.04 -30.46 1.28
CA THR A 223 5.86 -31.52 1.88
C THR A 223 6.23 -31.30 3.34
N GLY A 224 5.85 -30.16 3.91
CA GLY A 224 6.17 -29.78 5.28
C GLY A 224 4.97 -29.20 6.05
N PRO A 225 5.20 -28.77 7.30
CA PRO A 225 4.16 -28.07 8.04
C PRO A 225 3.79 -26.77 7.31
N GLN A 226 2.50 -26.55 7.18
CA GLN A 226 1.99 -25.29 6.60
C GLN A 226 2.03 -24.16 7.63
N GLY A 227 2.33 -22.98 7.17
CA GLY A 227 2.32 -21.78 8.01
C GLY A 227 0.91 -21.26 8.21
N VAL A 228 0.64 -20.74 9.40
CA VAL A 228 -0.56 -19.97 9.74
C VAL A 228 -0.25 -18.49 9.66
N LEU A 229 -1.13 -17.73 9.02
CA LEU A 229 -0.95 -16.29 8.81
C LEU A 229 -1.57 -15.49 9.96
N GLU A 230 -0.84 -14.47 10.42
CA GLU A 230 -1.38 -13.36 11.17
C GLU A 230 -1.31 -12.10 10.29
N MET A 231 -2.39 -11.34 10.25
CA MET A 231 -2.45 -10.07 9.55
C MET A 231 -3.25 -9.06 10.38
N LEU A 232 -2.55 -8.12 11.01
CA LEU A 232 -3.13 -7.06 11.82
C LEU A 232 -2.92 -5.73 11.09
N ILE A 233 -4.00 -5.14 10.62
CA ILE A 233 -4.01 -3.88 9.88
C ILE A 233 -5.08 -2.98 10.45
N ASP A 234 -4.67 -1.83 10.97
CA ASP A 234 -5.55 -0.77 11.45
C ASP A 234 -5.44 0.43 10.52
N VAL A 235 -6.50 0.67 9.77
CA VAL A 235 -6.58 1.75 8.77
C VAL A 235 -7.92 2.45 8.88
N THR A 236 -7.91 3.73 8.50
CA THR A 236 -9.13 4.51 8.29
C THR A 236 -9.14 5.00 6.85
N ASN A 237 -10.21 4.74 6.14
CA ASN A 237 -10.46 5.32 4.83
C ASN A 237 -11.28 6.60 5.06
N ASP A 238 -10.61 7.66 5.49
CA ASP A 238 -11.22 8.94 5.78
C ASP A 238 -12.00 9.44 4.58
N GLU A 239 -13.18 9.91 4.82
CA GLU A 239 -14.07 10.35 3.76
C GLU A 239 -13.50 11.59 3.07
N GLU A 240 -12.91 12.53 3.82
CA GLU A 240 -12.38 13.75 3.23
C GLU A 240 -11.18 14.29 4.01
N ARG A 241 -10.08 14.55 3.29
CA ARG A 241 -8.94 15.29 3.78
C ARG A 241 -8.64 16.47 2.87
N THR A 242 -8.16 17.55 3.46
CA THR A 242 -7.74 18.73 2.70
C THR A 242 -6.38 18.49 2.06
N ILE A 243 -6.30 18.68 0.75
CA ILE A 243 -5.05 18.79 0.02
C ILE A 243 -4.83 20.23 -0.44
N TYR A 244 -3.58 20.60 -0.64
CA TYR A 244 -3.17 21.96 -0.95
C TYR A 244 -2.47 22.02 -2.30
N VAL A 245 -2.79 23.04 -3.11
CA VAL A 245 -2.19 23.28 -4.42
C VAL A 245 -1.72 24.71 -4.50
N PRO A 246 -0.45 25.01 -4.18
CA PRO A 246 0.08 26.35 -4.27
C PRO A 246 0.33 26.72 -5.73
N CYS A 247 -0.22 27.85 -6.16
CA CYS A 247 -0.05 28.41 -7.49
C CYS A 247 0.64 29.76 -7.43
N GLY A 248 1.76 29.91 -8.14
CA GLY A 248 2.46 31.18 -8.32
C GLY A 248 2.22 31.75 -9.72
N GLU A 249 1.79 33.00 -9.81
CA GLU A 249 1.50 33.68 -11.08
C GLU A 249 2.47 34.83 -11.34
N ILE A 250 2.97 34.91 -12.58
CA ILE A 250 3.65 36.09 -13.12
C ILE A 250 2.77 36.67 -14.23
N ARG A 251 2.36 37.92 -14.08
CA ARG A 251 1.54 38.58 -15.06
C ARG A 251 2.32 38.86 -16.35
N GLY A 252 1.82 38.30 -17.46
CA GLY A 252 2.34 38.51 -18.80
C GLY A 252 1.82 39.78 -19.46
N ARG A 253 2.15 39.98 -20.75
CA ARG A 253 1.70 41.09 -21.60
C ARG A 253 0.46 40.77 -22.41
N SER A 254 0.03 39.54 -22.48
CA SER A 254 -1.15 39.06 -23.20
C SER A 254 -2.10 38.33 -22.25
N SER A 255 -3.27 37.97 -22.79
CA SER A 255 -4.25 37.13 -22.08
C SER A 255 -3.97 35.62 -22.20
N GLU A 256 -2.92 35.25 -22.92
CA GLU A 256 -2.50 33.85 -23.03
C GLU A 256 -1.87 33.38 -21.73
N VAL A 257 -2.22 32.15 -21.31
CA VAL A 257 -1.73 31.54 -20.08
C VAL A 257 -0.86 30.35 -20.42
N ILE A 258 0.33 30.27 -19.82
CA ILE A 258 1.18 29.10 -19.83
C ILE A 258 1.16 28.52 -18.41
N ILE A 259 0.78 27.25 -18.28
CA ILE A 259 0.75 26.54 -17.01
C ILE A 259 1.93 25.56 -16.99
N VAL A 260 2.76 25.66 -15.92
CA VAL A 260 3.79 24.67 -15.62
C VAL A 260 3.40 24.04 -14.28
N GLY A 261 3.21 22.74 -14.24
CA GLY A 261 2.80 22.01 -13.06
C GLY A 261 3.77 20.88 -12.71
N GLY A 262 3.82 20.54 -11.43
CA GLY A 262 4.58 19.42 -10.90
C GLY A 262 3.88 18.85 -9.68
N GLN A 263 4.05 17.55 -9.48
CA GLN A 263 3.58 16.84 -8.30
C GLN A 263 4.54 17.11 -7.13
N HIS A 264 4.01 17.35 -5.94
CA HIS A 264 4.82 17.61 -4.74
C HIS A 264 4.57 16.61 -3.60
N ASP A 265 3.54 15.80 -3.71
CA ASP A 265 3.27 14.70 -2.79
C ASP A 265 4.11 13.45 -3.13
N TRP A 266 4.42 12.67 -2.12
CA TRP A 266 5.17 11.42 -2.25
C TRP A 266 4.79 10.44 -1.14
N VAL A 267 4.65 9.16 -1.45
CA VAL A 267 4.10 8.19 -0.49
C VAL A 267 5.15 7.68 0.50
N TYR A 268 6.30 7.24 0.01
CA TYR A 268 7.42 6.72 0.80
C TYR A 268 8.75 7.10 0.16
N HIS A 269 9.77 7.43 0.94
CA HIS A 269 11.14 7.72 0.52
C HIS A 269 11.20 8.73 -0.65
N GLY A 270 11.28 9.97 -0.31
CA GLY A 270 11.30 11.10 -1.24
C GLY A 270 12.62 11.31 -2.00
#